data_01df9e618a557b45ec6a8693552cfcb8
#
_entry.id   01df9e618a557b45ec6a8693552cfcb8
#
_cell.length_a   1.000
_cell.length_b   1.000
_cell.length_c   1.000
_cell.angle_alpha   90.00
_cell.angle_beta   90.00
_cell.angle_gamma   90.00
#
_symmetry.space_group_name_H-M   'P 1'
#
loop_
_entity.id
_entity.type
_entity.pdbx_description
1 polymer ?
#
loop_
_entity_poly.entity_id
_entity_poly.type
_entity_poly.pdbx_seq_one_letter_code
_entity_poly.pdbx_strand_id
1 'polypeptide(L)'
;MTAPLIFLNGTSSAGKTSIAKAFQRLHVEPCLYASVDAFIFMFADHVRANDAMRRKVLPPVISAFHRSLPMLAACGFPVIVDHVIESRKWVVECANALAGLHAYFVGVHCPLEVLEERERKRGDRQIGFARWQFERVHTYGEYDLTLDTSVLSPDQCAERLIELISSGATPGAFSRIQKEATPEGRVPR
;
A
#
# COMPACT_ATOMS: atom_id res chain seq x y z
N MET A 1 22.19 -7.92 -3.06
CA MET A 1 20.74 -8.03 -3.30
C MET A 1 20.13 -6.68 -3.00
N THR A 2 19.19 -6.21 -3.79
CA THR A 2 18.45 -4.96 -3.47
C THR A 2 17.58 -5.21 -2.25
N ALA A 3 17.51 -4.24 -1.34
CA ALA A 3 16.68 -4.34 -0.14
C ALA A 3 15.19 -4.52 -0.54
N PRO A 4 14.42 -5.33 0.19
CA PRO A 4 13.03 -5.62 -0.16
C PRO A 4 12.13 -4.40 0.08
N LEU A 5 11.12 -4.23 -0.79
CA LEU A 5 10.04 -3.28 -0.60
C LEU A 5 8.75 -4.06 -0.31
N ILE A 6 8.07 -3.75 0.79
CA ILE A 6 6.82 -4.36 1.22
C ILE A 6 5.72 -3.34 1.06
N PHE A 7 4.83 -3.53 0.08
CA PHE A 7 3.75 -2.60 -0.21
C PHE A 7 2.44 -3.11 0.41
N LEU A 8 2.03 -2.51 1.52
CA LEU A 8 0.77 -2.80 2.19
C LEU A 8 -0.38 -2.07 1.50
N ASN A 9 -1.35 -2.81 1.00
CA ASN A 9 -2.59 -2.28 0.44
C ASN A 9 -3.78 -2.77 1.26
N GLY A 10 -4.67 -1.86 1.62
CA GLY A 10 -5.88 -2.17 2.38
C GLY A 10 -6.67 -0.90 2.67
N THR A 11 -7.91 -1.05 3.08
CA THR A 11 -8.80 0.07 3.42
C THR A 11 -8.23 0.94 4.55
N SER A 12 -8.76 2.15 4.71
CA SER A 12 -8.60 2.90 5.95
C SER A 12 -9.02 2.03 7.14
N SER A 13 -8.36 2.19 8.27
CA SER A 13 -8.61 1.42 9.52
C SER A 13 -8.31 -0.09 9.44
N ALA A 14 -7.78 -0.61 8.32
CA ALA A 14 -7.37 -2.02 8.21
C ALA A 14 -6.13 -2.38 9.04
N GLY A 15 -5.45 -1.43 9.67
CA GLY A 15 -4.30 -1.71 10.54
C GLY A 15 -2.92 -1.63 9.87
N LYS A 16 -2.81 -1.19 8.62
CA LYS A 16 -1.54 -1.09 7.87
C LYS A 16 -0.44 -0.33 8.64
N THR A 17 -0.78 0.83 9.20
CA THR A 17 0.16 1.65 9.98
C THR A 17 0.67 0.91 11.23
N SER A 18 -0.20 0.15 11.90
CA SER A 18 0.17 -0.65 13.07
C SER A 18 1.11 -1.80 12.67
N ILE A 19 0.83 -2.46 11.54
CA ILE A 19 1.70 -3.50 10.96
C ILE A 19 3.06 -2.90 10.60
N ALA A 20 3.09 -1.75 9.94
CA ALA A 20 4.34 -1.10 9.56
C ALA A 20 5.21 -0.74 10.76
N LYS A 21 4.62 -0.22 11.83
CA LYS A 21 5.32 0.07 13.09
C LYS A 21 5.81 -1.19 13.80
N ALA A 22 5.00 -2.28 13.78
CA ALA A 22 5.42 -3.56 14.33
C ALA A 22 6.59 -4.13 13.53
N PHE A 23 6.54 -4.08 12.19
CA PHE A 23 7.63 -4.51 11.33
C PHE A 23 8.92 -3.73 11.61
N GLN A 24 8.87 -2.39 11.71
CA GLN A 24 10.03 -1.57 12.05
C GLN A 24 10.65 -1.92 13.41
N ARG A 25 9.85 -2.37 14.38
CA ARG A 25 10.29 -2.75 15.72
C ARG A 25 10.89 -4.16 15.76
N LEU A 26 10.32 -5.09 14.99
CA LEU A 26 10.71 -6.51 15.04
C LEU A 26 11.81 -6.87 14.03
N HIS A 27 11.91 -6.11 12.92
CA HIS A 27 12.95 -6.36 11.93
C HIS A 27 14.32 -5.95 12.46
N VAL A 28 15.33 -6.80 12.24
CA VAL A 28 16.69 -6.61 12.79
C VAL A 28 17.36 -5.38 12.20
N GLU A 29 17.20 -5.15 10.89
CA GLU A 29 17.78 -3.99 10.20
C GLU A 29 16.84 -2.79 10.24
N PRO A 30 17.40 -1.54 10.23
CA PRO A 30 16.58 -0.35 10.08
C PRO A 30 15.70 -0.43 8.83
N CYS A 31 14.43 -0.04 8.96
CA CYS A 31 13.45 -0.09 7.89
C CYS A 31 12.83 1.30 7.66
N LEU A 32 12.75 1.73 6.41
CA LEU A 32 12.07 2.96 6.02
C LEU A 32 10.55 2.74 6.00
N TYR A 33 9.80 3.66 6.61
CA TYR A 33 8.34 3.70 6.52
C TYR A 33 7.90 4.81 5.58
N ALA A 34 7.22 4.44 4.51
CA ALA A 34 6.68 5.36 3.49
C ALA A 34 5.16 5.31 3.48
N SER A 35 4.50 6.41 3.80
CA SER A 35 3.05 6.52 3.80
C SER A 35 2.58 7.55 2.78
N VAL A 36 1.56 7.21 1.99
CA VAL A 36 0.91 8.17 1.09
C VAL A 36 0.29 9.34 1.86
N ASP A 37 -0.20 9.09 3.08
CA ASP A 37 -0.73 10.14 3.95
C ASP A 37 0.32 11.21 4.28
N ALA A 38 1.62 10.83 4.42
CA ALA A 38 2.69 11.81 4.65
C ALA A 38 2.81 12.82 3.49
N PHE A 39 2.64 12.36 2.25
CA PHE A 39 2.64 13.24 1.07
C PHE A 39 1.38 14.11 1.02
N ILE A 40 0.22 13.55 1.37
CA ILE A 40 -1.05 14.29 1.43
C ILE A 40 -0.99 15.36 2.53
N PHE A 41 -0.37 15.08 3.67
CA PHE A 41 -0.24 16.02 4.77
C PHE A 41 0.82 17.12 4.57
N MET A 42 1.55 17.09 3.47
CA MET A 42 2.33 18.26 3.04
C MET A 42 1.44 19.46 2.68
N PHE A 43 0.16 19.23 2.34
CA PHE A 43 -0.78 20.32 2.15
C PHE A 43 -1.35 20.84 3.47
N ALA A 44 -1.58 22.15 3.51
CA ALA A 44 -2.27 22.79 4.62
C ALA A 44 -3.70 22.24 4.82
N ASP A 45 -4.20 22.33 6.05
CA ASP A 45 -5.49 21.75 6.46
C ASP A 45 -6.67 22.25 5.61
N HIS A 46 -6.70 23.54 5.26
CA HIS A 46 -7.78 24.11 4.46
C HIS A 46 -7.84 23.51 3.04
N VAL A 47 -6.71 23.09 2.46
CA VAL A 47 -6.65 22.40 1.16
C VAL A 47 -7.20 20.99 1.29
N ARG A 48 -6.81 20.29 2.36
CA ARG A 48 -7.24 18.90 2.65
C ARG A 48 -8.71 18.81 3.04
N ALA A 49 -9.25 19.85 3.67
CA ALA A 49 -10.66 19.93 4.07
C ALA A 49 -11.60 20.34 2.92
N ASN A 50 -11.08 20.89 1.81
CA ASN A 50 -11.88 21.34 0.68
C ASN A 50 -11.91 20.27 -0.42
N ASP A 51 -13.08 19.69 -0.69
CA ASP A 51 -13.25 18.59 -1.65
C ASP A 51 -12.86 18.97 -3.09
N ALA A 52 -13.12 20.19 -3.52
CA ALA A 52 -12.74 20.65 -4.86
C ALA A 52 -11.22 20.76 -5.01
N MET A 53 -10.55 21.30 -3.98
CA MET A 53 -9.09 21.35 -3.95
C MET A 53 -8.48 19.95 -3.87
N ARG A 54 -9.00 19.08 -3.00
CA ARG A 54 -8.55 17.69 -2.88
C ARG A 54 -8.59 16.96 -4.22
N ARG A 55 -9.72 17.01 -4.94
CA ARG A 55 -9.83 16.38 -6.27
C ARG A 55 -8.79 16.85 -7.26
N LYS A 56 -8.35 18.11 -7.16
CA LYS A 56 -7.32 18.70 -8.03
C LYS A 56 -5.90 18.27 -7.62
N VAL A 57 -5.60 18.28 -6.32
CA VAL A 57 -4.20 18.14 -5.84
C VAL A 57 -3.80 16.72 -5.51
N LEU A 58 -4.74 15.83 -5.11
CA LEU A 58 -4.39 14.47 -4.71
C LEU A 58 -3.81 13.62 -5.85
N PRO A 59 -4.39 13.58 -7.08
CA PRO A 59 -3.85 12.70 -8.11
C PRO A 59 -2.37 12.93 -8.43
N PRO A 60 -1.88 14.16 -8.68
CA PRO A 60 -0.46 14.38 -8.94
C PRO A 60 0.44 14.08 -7.73
N VAL A 61 -0.04 14.31 -6.50
CA VAL A 61 0.73 14.01 -5.29
C VAL A 61 0.84 12.51 -5.05
N ILE A 62 -0.23 11.76 -5.24
CA ILE A 62 -0.20 10.30 -5.15
C ILE A 62 0.75 9.73 -6.22
N SER A 63 0.69 10.22 -7.46
CA SER A 63 1.65 9.82 -8.50
C SER A 63 3.10 10.20 -8.15
N ALA A 64 3.33 11.33 -7.47
CA ALA A 64 4.66 11.70 -6.96
C ALA A 64 5.13 10.74 -5.86
N PHE A 65 4.24 10.34 -4.95
CA PHE A 65 4.54 9.31 -3.96
C PHE A 65 4.96 7.99 -4.63
N HIS A 66 4.20 7.49 -5.62
CA HIS A 66 4.56 6.26 -6.34
C HIS A 66 5.96 6.36 -6.97
N ARG A 67 6.28 7.49 -7.60
CA ARG A 67 7.61 7.73 -8.22
C ARG A 67 8.74 7.87 -7.21
N SER A 68 8.45 8.20 -5.95
CA SER A 68 9.48 8.29 -4.89
C SER A 68 9.91 6.92 -4.36
N LEU A 69 9.09 5.89 -4.50
CA LEU A 69 9.36 4.56 -3.94
C LEU A 69 10.66 3.92 -4.44
N PRO A 70 11.00 3.96 -5.74
CA PRO A 70 12.30 3.47 -6.22
C PRO A 70 13.50 4.19 -5.60
N MET A 71 13.37 5.48 -5.34
CA MET A 71 14.44 6.27 -4.70
C MET A 71 14.65 5.83 -3.25
N LEU A 72 13.57 5.54 -2.52
CA LEU A 72 13.65 4.98 -1.16
C LEU A 72 14.27 3.59 -1.17
N ALA A 73 13.88 2.73 -2.10
CA ALA A 73 14.47 1.39 -2.25
C ALA A 73 15.98 1.45 -2.57
N ALA A 74 16.42 2.48 -3.30
CA ALA A 74 17.83 2.68 -3.62
C ALA A 74 18.69 3.08 -2.41
N CYS A 75 18.07 3.47 -1.27
CA CYS A 75 18.81 3.75 -0.03
C CYS A 75 19.45 2.50 0.60
N GLY A 76 19.09 1.29 0.13
CA GLY A 76 19.70 0.04 0.59
C GLY A 76 19.08 -0.53 1.87
N PHE A 77 17.99 0.06 2.38
CA PHE A 77 17.23 -0.44 3.53
C PHE A 77 15.89 -1.02 3.09
N PRO A 78 15.34 -2.01 3.81
CA PRO A 78 13.96 -2.44 3.62
C PRO A 78 13.00 -1.25 3.68
N VAL A 79 12.00 -1.23 2.79
CA VAL A 79 10.98 -0.19 2.75
C VAL A 79 9.62 -0.81 3.00
N ILE A 80 8.89 -0.33 4.01
CA ILE A 80 7.48 -0.70 4.21
C ILE A 80 6.59 0.47 3.80
N VAL A 81 5.68 0.21 2.86
CA VAL A 81 4.80 1.20 2.24
C VAL A 81 3.39 1.03 2.78
N ASP A 82 2.76 2.11 3.24
CA ASP A 82 1.36 2.15 3.67
C ASP A 82 0.54 2.95 2.65
N HIS A 83 -0.30 2.24 1.91
CA HIS A 83 -1.12 2.85 0.86
C HIS A 83 -2.54 2.28 0.83
N VAL A 84 -3.45 3.03 0.19
CA VAL A 84 -4.80 2.60 -0.18
C VAL A 84 -4.94 2.77 -1.68
N ILE A 85 -4.89 1.67 -2.42
CA ILE A 85 -5.06 1.68 -3.88
C ILE A 85 -6.56 1.71 -4.22
N GLU A 86 -7.06 2.84 -4.66
CA GLU A 86 -8.49 3.07 -4.95
C GLU A 86 -8.82 3.00 -6.44
N SER A 87 -7.83 2.81 -7.31
CA SER A 87 -8.04 2.75 -8.75
C SER A 87 -7.02 1.87 -9.48
N ARG A 88 -7.46 1.28 -10.61
CA ARG A 88 -6.56 0.51 -11.49
C ARG A 88 -5.37 1.36 -11.99
N LYS A 89 -5.58 2.63 -12.24
CA LYS A 89 -4.51 3.54 -12.64
C LYS A 89 -3.38 3.57 -11.63
N TRP A 90 -3.70 3.65 -10.33
CA TRP A 90 -2.69 3.74 -9.28
C TRP A 90 -1.91 2.44 -9.11
N VAL A 91 -2.58 1.28 -9.17
CA VAL A 91 -1.84 0.02 -9.06
C VAL A 91 -0.92 -0.21 -10.27
N VAL A 92 -1.34 0.20 -11.48
CA VAL A 92 -0.49 0.14 -12.67
C VAL A 92 0.69 1.13 -12.57
N GLU A 93 0.46 2.33 -12.07
CA GLU A 93 1.55 3.29 -11.78
C GLU A 93 2.56 2.69 -10.80
N CYS A 94 2.10 2.05 -9.72
CA CYS A 94 2.98 1.37 -8.76
C CYS A 94 3.74 0.22 -9.43
N ALA A 95 3.06 -0.65 -10.18
CA ALA A 95 3.68 -1.77 -10.87
C ALA A 95 4.78 -1.30 -11.84
N ASN A 96 4.55 -0.22 -12.57
CA ASN A 96 5.54 0.36 -13.47
C ASN A 96 6.72 1.02 -12.71
N ALA A 97 6.43 1.75 -11.64
CA ALA A 97 7.46 2.40 -10.82
C ALA A 97 8.36 1.38 -10.11
N LEU A 98 7.81 0.25 -9.70
CA LEU A 98 8.50 -0.81 -8.96
C LEU A 98 9.07 -1.92 -9.87
N ALA A 99 9.00 -1.76 -11.20
CA ALA A 99 9.51 -2.74 -12.15
C ALA A 99 11.00 -3.02 -11.91
N GLY A 100 11.35 -4.31 -11.83
CA GLY A 100 12.73 -4.75 -11.57
C GLY A 100 13.18 -4.64 -10.10
N LEU A 101 12.35 -4.14 -9.20
CA LEU A 101 12.63 -4.13 -7.77
C LEU A 101 12.08 -5.39 -7.10
N HIS A 102 12.67 -5.75 -5.96
CA HIS A 102 12.20 -6.84 -5.12
C HIS A 102 11.03 -6.35 -4.24
N ALA A 103 9.85 -6.17 -4.87
CA ALA A 103 8.69 -5.51 -4.27
C ALA A 103 7.53 -6.49 -4.08
N TYR A 104 7.18 -6.77 -2.82
CA TYR A 104 6.03 -7.59 -2.43
C TYR A 104 4.77 -6.74 -2.34
N PHE A 105 3.70 -7.16 -2.98
CA PHE A 105 2.37 -6.58 -2.87
C PHE A 105 1.54 -7.35 -1.85
N VAL A 106 1.20 -6.72 -0.73
CA VAL A 106 0.56 -7.37 0.42
C VAL A 106 -0.83 -6.81 0.65
N GLY A 107 -1.84 -7.68 0.60
CA GLY A 107 -3.22 -7.33 0.91
C GLY A 107 -3.49 -7.37 2.41
N VAL A 108 -3.90 -6.24 2.99
CA VAL A 108 -4.31 -6.13 4.40
C VAL A 108 -5.82 -6.08 4.47
N HIS A 109 -6.43 -7.21 4.80
CA HIS A 109 -7.87 -7.40 4.89
C HIS A 109 -8.37 -7.22 6.31
N CYS A 110 -9.64 -6.86 6.41
CA CYS A 110 -10.40 -6.82 7.64
C CYS A 110 -11.89 -6.79 7.29
N PRO A 111 -12.77 -7.54 8.00
CA PRO A 111 -14.21 -7.47 7.78
C PRO A 111 -14.78 -6.06 7.93
N LEU A 112 -15.81 -5.75 7.14
CA LEU A 112 -16.37 -4.40 7.08
C LEU A 112 -16.85 -3.89 8.44
N GLU A 113 -17.51 -4.75 9.21
CA GLU A 113 -18.03 -4.41 10.54
C GLU A 113 -16.91 -3.96 11.50
N VAL A 114 -15.77 -4.66 11.42
CA VAL A 114 -14.59 -4.35 12.24
C VAL A 114 -13.94 -3.02 11.78
N LEU A 115 -13.90 -2.79 10.47
CA LEU A 115 -13.40 -1.53 9.90
C LEU A 115 -14.25 -0.33 10.35
N GLU A 116 -15.58 -0.45 10.29
CA GLU A 116 -16.51 0.59 10.71
C GLU A 116 -16.44 0.86 12.21
N GLU A 117 -16.24 -0.18 13.02
CA GLU A 117 -16.04 -0.02 14.47
C GLU A 117 -14.71 0.73 14.75
N ARG A 118 -13.62 0.34 14.08
CA ARG A 118 -12.32 1.01 14.22
C ARG A 118 -12.37 2.46 13.71
N GLU A 119 -13.09 2.73 12.60
CA GLU A 119 -13.28 4.08 12.06
C GLU A 119 -14.00 4.98 13.07
N ARG A 120 -15.08 4.48 13.68
CA ARG A 120 -15.83 5.21 14.74
C ARG A 120 -14.97 5.51 15.98
N LYS A 121 -14.18 4.52 16.44
CA LYS A 121 -13.29 4.69 17.60
C LYS A 121 -12.16 5.69 17.33
N ARG A 122 -11.72 5.79 16.11
CA ARG A 122 -10.61 6.65 15.71
C ARG A 122 -10.99 8.14 15.68
N GLY A 123 -12.18 8.47 15.20
CA GLY A 123 -12.78 9.81 15.25
C GLY A 123 -12.11 10.91 14.42
N ASP A 124 -11.04 10.61 13.71
CA ASP A 124 -10.24 11.57 12.92
C ASP A 124 -10.56 11.56 11.41
N ARG A 125 -11.54 10.75 11.00
CA ARG A 125 -11.97 10.60 9.60
C ARG A 125 -13.49 10.64 9.47
N GLN A 126 -13.95 10.95 8.26
CA GLN A 126 -15.37 10.92 7.93
C GLN A 126 -15.90 9.47 8.03
N ILE A 127 -16.97 9.27 8.80
CA ILE A 127 -17.64 7.97 8.93
C ILE A 127 -18.19 7.54 7.57
N GLY A 128 -18.02 6.24 7.25
CA GLY A 128 -18.44 5.64 5.98
C GLY A 128 -17.35 5.60 4.90
N PHE A 129 -16.17 6.18 5.17
CA PHE A 129 -15.06 6.16 4.23
C PHE A 129 -14.49 4.73 4.06
N ALA A 130 -14.40 3.97 5.16
CA ALA A 130 -13.97 2.58 5.12
C ALA A 130 -14.89 1.71 4.24
N ARG A 131 -16.22 1.87 4.33
CA ARG A 131 -17.19 1.17 3.48
C ARG A 131 -17.00 1.51 2.00
N TRP A 132 -16.83 2.79 1.67
CA TRP A 132 -16.59 3.22 0.30
C TRP A 132 -15.31 2.61 -0.31
N GLN A 133 -14.24 2.50 0.49
CA GLN A 133 -12.99 1.87 0.08
C GLN A 133 -13.10 0.34 0.01
N PHE A 134 -13.85 -0.29 0.90
CA PHE A 134 -13.96 -1.75 1.02
C PHE A 134 -14.33 -2.44 -0.30
N GLU A 135 -15.25 -1.84 -1.07
CA GLU A 135 -15.68 -2.37 -2.37
C GLU A 135 -14.63 -2.22 -3.49
N ARG A 136 -13.57 -1.44 -3.27
CA ARG A 136 -12.63 -1.03 -4.34
C ARG A 136 -11.21 -1.53 -4.13
N VAL A 137 -10.73 -1.45 -2.91
CA VAL A 137 -9.28 -1.54 -2.62
C VAL A 137 -8.65 -2.88 -2.98
N HIS A 138 -9.42 -3.98 -2.96
CA HIS A 138 -8.91 -5.32 -3.23
C HIS A 138 -9.27 -5.89 -4.62
N THR A 139 -9.70 -5.04 -5.56
CA THR A 139 -10.21 -5.47 -6.87
C THR A 139 -9.17 -5.41 -8.00
N TYR A 140 -7.94 -4.98 -7.73
CA TYR A 140 -6.98 -4.63 -8.78
C TYR A 140 -5.82 -5.60 -8.97
N GLY A 141 -5.96 -6.83 -8.56
CA GLY A 141 -4.96 -7.87 -8.77
C GLY A 141 -4.80 -8.79 -7.57
N GLU A 142 -3.99 -9.82 -7.76
CA GLU A 142 -3.62 -10.77 -6.71
C GLU A 142 -2.44 -10.23 -5.90
N TYR A 143 -2.38 -10.63 -4.64
CA TYR A 143 -1.29 -10.29 -3.72
C TYR A 143 -0.23 -11.40 -3.67
N ASP A 144 0.98 -11.07 -3.26
CA ASP A 144 2.01 -12.04 -2.90
C ASP A 144 1.75 -12.64 -1.50
N LEU A 145 1.11 -11.86 -0.61
CA LEU A 145 0.68 -12.28 0.71
C LEU A 145 -0.62 -11.57 1.09
N THR A 146 -1.50 -12.26 1.80
CA THR A 146 -2.73 -11.69 2.37
C THR A 146 -2.70 -11.82 3.89
N LEU A 147 -3.02 -10.73 4.59
CA LEU A 147 -3.08 -10.65 6.05
C LEU A 147 -4.49 -10.22 6.48
N ASP A 148 -5.09 -10.96 7.41
CA ASP A 148 -6.36 -10.62 8.02
C ASP A 148 -6.14 -10.07 9.44
N THR A 149 -6.38 -8.78 9.61
CA THR A 149 -6.18 -8.08 10.90
C THR A 149 -7.36 -8.19 11.85
N SER A 150 -8.40 -8.92 11.50
CA SER A 150 -9.46 -9.31 12.45
C SER A 150 -9.02 -10.47 13.35
N VAL A 151 -8.09 -11.30 12.87
CA VAL A 151 -7.59 -12.49 13.58
C VAL A 151 -6.12 -12.42 13.93
N LEU A 152 -5.32 -11.62 13.21
CA LEU A 152 -3.89 -11.45 13.46
C LEU A 152 -3.61 -10.13 14.16
N SER A 153 -2.78 -10.16 15.20
CA SER A 153 -2.23 -8.95 15.81
C SER A 153 -1.24 -8.25 14.86
N PRO A 154 -0.92 -6.97 15.07
CA PRO A 154 0.11 -6.28 14.28
C PRO A 154 1.46 -6.98 14.30
N ASP A 155 1.85 -7.58 15.44
CA ASP A 155 3.11 -8.30 15.60
C ASP A 155 3.11 -9.59 14.79
N GLN A 156 2.04 -10.38 14.85
CA GLN A 156 1.89 -11.59 14.04
C GLN A 156 1.88 -11.28 12.53
N CYS A 157 1.27 -10.15 12.13
CA CYS A 157 1.35 -9.70 10.75
C CYS A 157 2.79 -9.36 10.35
N ALA A 158 3.53 -8.65 11.21
CA ALA A 158 4.92 -8.29 10.97
C ALA A 158 5.84 -9.51 10.92
N GLU A 159 5.64 -10.51 11.77
CA GLU A 159 6.34 -11.79 11.74
C GLU A 159 6.15 -12.50 10.39
N ARG A 160 4.93 -12.57 9.88
CA ARG A 160 4.65 -13.14 8.56
C ARG A 160 5.32 -12.38 7.41
N LEU A 161 5.46 -11.05 7.53
CA LEU A 161 6.21 -10.26 6.56
C LEU A 161 7.71 -10.57 6.63
N ILE A 162 8.26 -10.72 7.83
CA ILE A 162 9.66 -11.10 8.04
C ILE A 162 9.92 -12.50 7.48
N GLU A 163 9.03 -13.46 7.74
CA GLU A 163 9.10 -14.81 7.16
C GLU A 163 9.07 -14.77 5.63
N LEU A 164 8.17 -13.98 5.04
CA LEU A 164 8.06 -13.83 3.59
C LEU A 164 9.37 -13.36 2.97
N ILE A 165 9.97 -12.27 3.48
CA ILE A 165 11.22 -11.75 2.92
C ILE A 165 12.41 -12.65 3.18
N SER A 166 12.42 -13.37 4.33
CA SER A 166 13.51 -14.31 4.71
C SER A 166 13.44 -15.61 3.93
N SER A 167 12.28 -16.01 3.42
CA SER A 167 12.09 -17.22 2.63
C SER A 167 12.79 -17.19 1.27
N GLY A 168 13.19 -16.00 0.80
CA GLY A 168 13.73 -15.80 -0.53
C GLY A 168 12.69 -15.93 -1.67
N ALA A 169 11.39 -15.98 -1.33
CA ALA A 169 10.32 -16.03 -2.32
C ALA A 169 10.39 -14.85 -3.27
N THR A 170 10.28 -15.09 -4.55
CA THR A 170 10.30 -14.03 -5.57
C THR A 170 8.94 -13.35 -5.63
N PRO A 171 8.84 -12.02 -5.43
CA PRO A 171 7.58 -11.30 -5.59
C PRO A 171 7.10 -11.33 -7.04
N GLY A 172 5.81 -11.54 -7.26
CA GLY A 172 5.23 -11.70 -8.60
C GLY A 172 4.03 -10.82 -8.88
N ALA A 173 3.35 -10.31 -7.85
CA ALA A 173 2.07 -9.61 -8.00
C ALA A 173 2.17 -8.37 -8.90
N PHE A 174 3.11 -7.48 -8.67
CA PHE A 174 3.28 -6.29 -9.52
C PHE A 174 3.67 -6.62 -10.95
N SER A 175 4.48 -7.67 -11.16
CA SER A 175 4.84 -8.14 -12.52
C SER A 175 3.62 -8.68 -13.27
N ARG A 176 2.68 -9.37 -12.61
CA ARG A 176 1.42 -9.83 -13.20
C ARG A 176 0.55 -8.62 -13.60
N ILE A 177 0.36 -7.67 -12.70
CA ILE A 177 -0.41 -6.43 -12.96
C ILE A 177 0.18 -5.66 -14.14
N GLN A 178 1.50 -5.55 -14.24
CA GLN A 178 2.17 -4.87 -15.34
C GLN A 178 1.91 -5.55 -16.68
N LYS A 179 2.02 -6.88 -16.76
CA LYS A 179 1.74 -7.67 -17.96
C LYS A 179 0.29 -7.50 -18.42
N GLU A 180 -0.66 -7.54 -17.52
CA GLU A 180 -2.08 -7.34 -17.80
C GLU A 180 -2.42 -5.91 -18.27
N ALA A 181 -1.64 -4.92 -17.85
CA ALA A 181 -1.83 -3.53 -18.24
C ALA A 181 -1.20 -3.20 -19.61
N THR A 182 -0.23 -4.00 -20.05
CA THR A 182 0.40 -3.84 -21.38
C THR A 182 -0.49 -4.56 -22.41
N PRO A 183 -1.04 -3.88 -23.43
CA PRO A 183 -1.76 -4.57 -24.50
C PRO A 183 -0.81 -5.53 -25.19
N GLU A 184 -1.02 -6.83 -25.04
CA GLU A 184 -0.33 -7.82 -25.87
C GLU A 184 -0.57 -7.48 -27.34
N GLY A 185 0.57 -7.32 -28.07
CA GLY A 185 0.66 -7.06 -29.48
C GLY A 185 -0.57 -7.33 -30.35
N ARG A 186 -1.37 -6.29 -30.62
CA ARG A 186 -2.07 -6.23 -31.88
C ARG A 186 -1.04 -6.07 -32.97
N VAL A 187 -0.58 -7.20 -33.55
CA VAL A 187 0.00 -7.21 -34.89
C VAL A 187 -1.11 -6.68 -35.80
N PRO A 188 -0.93 -5.51 -36.47
CA PRO A 188 -1.85 -5.08 -37.51
C PRO A 188 -1.77 -6.07 -38.64
N ARG A 189 -2.91 -6.66 -39.01
CA ARG A 189 -3.04 -7.34 -40.31
C ARG A 189 -3.17 -6.31 -41.41
#